data_2429b42a6d9bc6d8f183517025989f11
#
_entry.id   2429b42a6d9bc6d8f183517025989f11
#
_cell.length_a   1.000
_cell.length_b   1.000
_cell.length_c   1.000
_cell.angle_alpha   90.00
_cell.angle_beta   90.00
_cell.angle_gamma   90.00
#
_symmetry.space_group_name_H-M   'P 1'
#
loop_
_entity.id
_entity.type
_entity.pdbx_description
1 polymer ?
#
loop_
_entity_poly.entity_id
_entity_poly.type
_entity_poly.pdbx_seq_one_letter_code
_entity_poly.pdbx_strand_id
1 'polypeptide(L)'
;MSVSFGTSGLRGPAIDFTGSTSAAYVRAFLDVICSGVPSRTVYLGADLRASSPEIAGFAAAAISAAGWTPVYAGNVPTPALAAYALARQAPAVMVTGSHIPEDYNGIKFYRPDGEFLKEDEAPVRNRA
;
A
#
# COMPACT_ATOMS: atom_id res chain seq x y z
N MET A 1 -10.36 13.88 8.24
CA MET A 1 -9.71 12.83 7.45
C MET A 1 -10.58 11.59 7.39
N SER A 2 -10.95 11.17 6.19
CA SER A 2 -11.88 10.06 6.02
C SER A 2 -11.20 8.75 5.63
N VAL A 3 -9.87 8.72 5.61
CA VAL A 3 -9.13 7.50 5.30
C VAL A 3 -8.95 6.69 6.57
N SER A 4 -9.37 5.43 6.54
CA SER A 4 -9.26 4.53 7.68
C SER A 4 -9.14 3.09 7.22
N PHE A 5 -8.67 2.22 8.11
CA PHE A 5 -8.63 0.79 7.82
C PHE A 5 -10.04 0.21 7.86
N GLY A 6 -10.41 -0.45 6.74
CA GLY A 6 -11.68 -1.15 6.64
C GLY A 6 -11.48 -2.66 6.73
N THR A 7 -12.42 -3.41 6.17
CA THR A 7 -12.35 -4.88 6.17
C THR A 7 -11.13 -5.39 5.41
N SER A 8 -10.71 -4.67 4.39
CA SER A 8 -9.62 -5.11 3.52
C SER A 8 -8.80 -3.89 3.10
N GLY A 9 -7.87 -3.51 3.97
CA GLY A 9 -6.96 -2.41 3.70
C GLY A 9 -7.50 -1.05 4.07
N LEU A 10 -6.72 -0.04 3.71
CA LEU A 10 -7.04 1.36 3.95
C LEU A 10 -8.07 1.83 2.92
N ARG A 11 -9.11 2.52 3.35
CA ARG A 11 -10.22 2.94 2.49
C ARG A 11 -10.62 4.38 2.75
N GLY A 12 -11.13 5.05 1.73
CA GLY A 12 -11.67 6.38 1.85
C GLY A 12 -11.94 7.01 0.50
N PRO A 13 -12.48 8.25 0.48
CA PRO A 13 -12.61 9.00 -0.77
C PRO A 13 -11.26 9.12 -1.47
N ALA A 14 -11.25 8.95 -2.79
CA ALA A 14 -10.01 8.98 -3.57
C ALA A 14 -9.22 10.27 -3.35
N ILE A 15 -9.92 11.39 -3.24
CA ILE A 15 -9.26 12.69 -3.05
C ILE A 15 -8.48 12.76 -1.73
N ASP A 16 -8.88 11.99 -0.73
CA ASP A 16 -8.21 12.00 0.58
C ASP A 16 -6.91 11.19 0.59
N PHE A 17 -6.64 10.44 -0.48
CA PHE A 17 -5.38 9.71 -0.63
C PHE A 17 -4.28 10.54 -1.28
N THR A 18 -4.57 11.75 -1.70
CA THR A 18 -3.59 12.59 -2.37
C THR A 18 -2.63 13.22 -1.37
N GLY A 19 -1.49 13.69 -1.87
CA GLY A 19 -0.52 14.41 -1.06
C GLY A 19 0.09 13.57 0.03
N SER A 20 0.09 14.11 1.24
CA SER A 20 0.81 13.51 2.37
C SER A 20 0.14 12.29 2.98
N THR A 21 -1.16 12.08 2.74
CA THR A 21 -1.88 10.96 3.37
C THR A 21 -1.35 9.60 2.93
N SER A 22 -1.29 9.36 1.63
CA SER A 22 -0.75 8.10 1.11
C SER A 22 0.70 7.91 1.53
N ALA A 23 1.49 8.99 1.43
CA ALA A 23 2.90 8.94 1.82
C ALA A 23 3.06 8.56 3.31
N ALA A 24 2.24 9.15 4.17
CA ALA A 24 2.31 8.90 5.61
C ALA A 24 2.03 7.43 5.95
N TYR A 25 0.98 6.86 5.36
CA TYR A 25 0.61 5.47 5.64
C TYR A 25 1.62 4.48 5.05
N VAL A 26 2.10 4.74 3.83
CA VAL A 26 3.11 3.88 3.21
C VAL A 26 4.42 3.92 4.02
N ARG A 27 4.84 5.12 4.43
CA ARG A 27 6.05 5.27 5.24
C ARG A 27 5.89 4.56 6.59
N ALA A 28 4.73 4.71 7.23
CA ALA A 28 4.46 4.05 8.51
C ALA A 28 4.50 2.54 8.36
N PHE A 29 3.93 2.00 7.30
CA PHE A 29 3.98 0.56 7.02
C PHE A 29 5.42 0.07 6.91
N LEU A 30 6.25 0.77 6.16
CA LEU A 30 7.65 0.39 6.00
C LEU A 30 8.42 0.46 7.32
N ASP A 31 8.19 1.52 8.09
CA ASP A 31 8.91 1.74 9.34
C ASP A 31 8.52 0.73 10.42
N VAL A 32 7.22 0.40 10.53
CA VAL A 32 6.70 -0.41 11.63
C VAL A 32 6.73 -1.90 11.30
N ILE A 33 6.29 -2.24 10.09
CA ILE A 33 6.07 -3.65 9.72
C ILE A 33 7.26 -4.25 9.01
N CYS A 34 7.96 -3.46 8.20
CA CYS A 34 9.00 -3.97 7.31
C CYS A 34 10.42 -3.72 7.81
N SER A 35 10.57 -3.20 9.03
CA SER A 35 11.91 -2.99 9.60
C SER A 35 12.62 -4.33 9.75
N GLY A 36 13.90 -4.37 9.41
CA GLY A 36 14.69 -5.59 9.51
C GLY A 36 14.63 -6.52 8.32
N VAL A 37 13.82 -6.18 7.30
CA VAL A 37 13.78 -6.96 6.06
C VAL A 37 15.06 -6.68 5.26
N PRO A 38 15.83 -7.73 4.88
CA PRO A 38 17.10 -7.51 4.19
C PRO A 38 16.98 -6.91 2.80
N SER A 39 15.95 -7.31 2.05
CA SER A 39 15.68 -6.71 0.73
C SER A 39 14.90 -5.43 0.91
N ARG A 40 15.35 -4.34 0.28
CA ARG A 40 14.70 -3.05 0.39
C ARG A 40 13.88 -2.76 -0.87
N THR A 41 13.13 -3.77 -1.31
CA THR A 41 12.28 -3.68 -2.50
C THR A 41 10.81 -3.81 -2.10
N VAL A 42 9.97 -2.94 -2.64
CA VAL A 42 8.51 -3.01 -2.47
C VAL A 42 7.87 -3.19 -3.84
N TYR A 43 7.05 -4.20 -3.98
CA TYR A 43 6.29 -4.41 -5.21
C TYR A 43 4.99 -3.64 -5.13
N LEU A 44 4.70 -2.85 -6.17
CA LEU A 44 3.59 -1.91 -6.18
C LEU A 44 2.71 -2.18 -7.39
N GLY A 45 1.42 -2.29 -7.18
CA GLY A 45 0.45 -2.45 -8.27
C GLY A 45 -0.73 -1.53 -8.08
N ALA A 46 -1.55 -1.42 -9.12
CA ALA A 46 -2.73 -0.55 -9.09
C ALA A 46 -3.84 -1.17 -9.95
N ASP A 47 -5.09 -0.91 -9.55
CA ASP A 47 -6.23 -1.30 -10.38
C ASP A 47 -6.48 -0.26 -11.46
N LEU A 48 -7.58 -0.43 -12.23
CA LEU A 48 -7.88 0.42 -13.37
C LEU A 48 -8.69 1.68 -13.04
N ARG A 49 -8.91 1.99 -11.76
CA ARG A 49 -9.61 3.20 -11.37
C ARG A 49 -8.84 4.43 -11.83
N ALA A 50 -9.58 5.48 -12.21
CA ALA A 50 -8.97 6.71 -12.71
C ALA A 50 -8.02 7.34 -11.69
N SER A 51 -8.32 7.23 -10.39
CA SER A 51 -7.49 7.81 -9.32
C SER A 51 -6.27 6.95 -8.96
N SER A 52 -6.24 5.68 -9.36
CA SER A 52 -5.20 4.76 -8.92
C SER A 52 -3.79 5.12 -9.37
N PRO A 53 -3.55 5.58 -10.62
CA PRO A 53 -2.19 5.95 -11.02
C PRO A 53 -1.59 7.07 -10.18
N GLU A 54 -2.37 8.07 -9.81
CA GLU A 54 -1.88 9.18 -8.99
C GLU A 54 -1.55 8.71 -7.58
N ILE A 55 -2.43 7.90 -6.99
CA ILE A 55 -2.20 7.36 -5.65
C ILE A 55 -0.96 6.45 -5.66
N ALA A 56 -0.81 5.61 -6.69
CA ALA A 56 0.37 4.77 -6.85
C ALA A 56 1.64 5.61 -6.96
N GLY A 57 1.56 6.76 -7.63
CA GLY A 57 2.68 7.69 -7.72
C GLY A 57 3.10 8.23 -6.36
N PHE A 58 2.15 8.63 -5.52
CA PHE A 58 2.45 9.07 -4.17
C PHE A 58 3.07 7.94 -3.33
N ALA A 59 2.55 6.72 -3.49
CA ALA A 59 3.11 5.56 -2.80
C ALA A 59 4.54 5.28 -3.23
N ALA A 60 4.81 5.31 -4.54
CA ALA A 60 6.15 5.10 -5.07
C ALA A 60 7.14 6.13 -4.55
N ALA A 61 6.73 7.40 -4.52
CA ALA A 61 7.57 8.48 -4.02
C ALA A 61 7.91 8.27 -2.53
N ALA A 62 6.94 7.86 -1.74
CA ALA A 62 7.15 7.58 -0.31
C ALA A 62 8.09 6.39 -0.10
N ILE A 63 7.96 5.35 -0.91
CA ILE A 63 8.84 4.19 -0.86
C ILE A 63 10.29 4.61 -1.13
N SER A 64 10.49 5.40 -2.19
CA SER A 64 11.83 5.89 -2.53
C SER A 64 12.40 6.79 -1.44
N ALA A 65 11.59 7.69 -0.90
CA ALA A 65 12.02 8.60 0.17
C ALA A 65 12.41 7.84 1.44
N ALA A 66 11.84 6.66 1.66
CA ALA A 66 12.16 5.83 2.81
C ALA A 66 13.43 5.00 2.60
N GLY A 67 14.07 5.10 1.45
CA GLY A 67 15.28 4.34 1.14
C GLY A 67 15.02 2.96 0.56
N TRP A 68 13.78 2.69 0.14
CA TRP A 68 13.40 1.43 -0.50
C TRP A 68 13.29 1.64 -2.00
N THR A 69 13.30 0.54 -2.76
CA THR A 69 13.15 0.58 -4.22
C THR A 69 11.75 0.14 -4.60
N PRO A 70 10.92 1.03 -5.17
CA PRO A 70 9.61 0.61 -5.67
C PRO A 70 9.76 -0.07 -7.02
N VAL A 71 9.10 -1.22 -7.18
CA VAL A 71 9.02 -1.92 -8.45
C VAL A 71 7.55 -1.95 -8.86
N TYR A 72 7.20 -1.13 -9.84
CA TYR A 72 5.82 -1.02 -10.27
C TYR A 72 5.47 -2.17 -11.22
N ALA A 73 4.51 -2.98 -10.80
CA ALA A 73 4.07 -4.15 -11.56
C ALA A 73 2.92 -3.82 -12.52
N GLY A 74 2.38 -2.61 -12.45
CA GLY A 74 1.31 -2.19 -13.34
C GLY A 74 -0.08 -2.63 -12.86
N ASN A 75 -0.97 -2.84 -13.81
CA ASN A 75 -2.36 -3.22 -13.53
C ASN A 75 -2.48 -4.74 -13.42
N VAL A 76 -2.00 -5.27 -12.30
CA VAL A 76 -2.04 -6.71 -12.04
C VAL A 76 -3.13 -7.03 -11.03
N PRO A 77 -3.69 -8.26 -11.08
CA PRO A 77 -4.62 -8.70 -10.05
C PRO A 77 -3.96 -8.70 -8.68
N THR A 78 -4.70 -8.30 -7.65
CA THR A 78 -4.17 -8.24 -6.28
C THR A 78 -3.56 -9.56 -5.83
N PRO A 79 -4.21 -10.74 -6.03
CA PRO A 79 -3.60 -12.00 -5.61
C PRO A 79 -2.28 -12.31 -6.32
N ALA A 80 -2.15 -11.90 -7.58
CA ALA A 80 -0.91 -12.14 -8.33
C ALA A 80 0.24 -11.31 -7.76
N LEU A 81 -0.02 -10.04 -7.43
CA LEU A 81 0.99 -9.19 -6.82
C LEU A 81 1.42 -9.73 -5.46
N ALA A 82 0.44 -10.11 -4.64
CA ALA A 82 0.71 -10.64 -3.30
C ALA A 82 1.55 -11.92 -3.36
N ALA A 83 1.22 -12.84 -4.24
CA ALA A 83 1.96 -14.10 -4.39
C ALA A 83 3.38 -13.86 -4.88
N TYR A 84 3.55 -12.95 -5.84
CA TYR A 84 4.85 -12.63 -6.40
C TYR A 84 5.79 -12.07 -5.33
N ALA A 85 5.28 -11.12 -4.54
CA ALA A 85 6.05 -10.49 -3.50
C ALA A 85 6.39 -11.47 -2.36
N LEU A 86 5.40 -12.27 -1.95
CA LEU A 86 5.60 -13.26 -0.89
C LEU A 86 6.68 -14.27 -1.25
N ALA A 87 6.69 -14.75 -2.50
CA ALA A 87 7.72 -15.68 -2.96
C ALA A 87 9.13 -15.09 -2.87
N ARG A 88 9.24 -13.78 -2.84
CA ARG A 88 10.50 -13.05 -2.74
C ARG A 88 10.76 -12.49 -1.35
N GLN A 89 9.88 -12.80 -0.40
CA GLN A 89 9.95 -12.30 0.97
C GLN A 89 10.04 -10.77 1.01
N ALA A 90 9.28 -10.12 0.13
CA ALA A 90 9.25 -8.67 -0.01
C ALA A 90 7.84 -8.15 0.28
N PRO A 91 7.72 -6.93 0.82
CA PRO A 91 6.41 -6.33 1.01
C PRO A 91 5.80 -5.91 -0.32
N ALA A 92 4.47 -5.76 -0.32
CA ALA A 92 3.74 -5.27 -1.48
C ALA A 92 2.73 -4.23 -1.07
N VAL A 93 2.44 -3.31 -1.99
CA VAL A 93 1.43 -2.26 -1.81
C VAL A 93 0.54 -2.30 -3.05
N MET A 94 -0.76 -2.47 -2.85
CA MET A 94 -1.73 -2.51 -3.95
C MET A 94 -2.72 -1.37 -3.80
N VAL A 95 -2.79 -0.52 -4.82
CA VAL A 95 -3.78 0.56 -4.87
C VAL A 95 -5.01 0.02 -5.56
N THR A 96 -6.06 -0.20 -4.79
CA THR A 96 -7.29 -0.80 -5.33
C THR A 96 -8.50 -0.40 -4.50
N GLY A 97 -9.59 -0.08 -5.22
CA GLY A 97 -10.87 0.17 -4.59
C GLY A 97 -11.72 -1.09 -4.42
N SER A 98 -11.31 -2.21 -5.02
CA SER A 98 -12.10 -3.45 -5.02
C SER A 98 -13.52 -3.21 -5.53
N HIS A 99 -14.53 -3.35 -4.68
CA HIS A 99 -15.93 -3.21 -5.06
C HIS A 99 -16.58 -1.92 -4.54
N ILE A 100 -15.79 -1.02 -3.96
CA ILE A 100 -16.33 0.24 -3.44
C ILE A 100 -16.59 1.24 -4.57
N PRO A 101 -17.39 2.31 -4.33
CA PRO A 101 -17.72 3.29 -5.37
C PRO A 101 -16.50 3.89 -6.07
N GLU A 102 -16.69 4.35 -7.30
CA GLU A 102 -15.59 4.81 -8.16
C GLU A 102 -14.86 6.04 -7.60
N ASP A 103 -15.54 6.88 -6.83
CA ASP A 103 -14.93 8.06 -6.20
C ASP A 103 -14.17 7.72 -4.91
N TYR A 104 -14.16 6.45 -4.54
CA TYR A 104 -13.37 5.93 -3.41
C TYR A 104 -12.17 5.17 -3.96
N ASN A 105 -11.21 4.93 -3.09
CA ASN A 105 -10.07 4.08 -3.41
C ASN A 105 -9.53 3.46 -2.11
N GLY A 106 -8.45 2.73 -2.23
CA GLY A 106 -7.84 2.10 -1.08
C GLY A 106 -6.41 1.69 -1.34
N ILE A 107 -5.73 1.37 -0.26
CA ILE A 107 -4.38 0.81 -0.31
C ILE A 107 -4.37 -0.45 0.54
N LYS A 108 -3.99 -1.56 -0.08
CA LYS A 108 -3.78 -2.82 0.63
C LYS A 108 -2.29 -3.02 0.83
N PHE A 109 -1.91 -3.39 2.05
CA PHE A 109 -0.54 -3.68 2.38
C PHE A 109 -0.36 -5.18 2.53
N TYR A 110 0.80 -5.68 2.09
CA TYR A 110 1.17 -7.08 2.27
C TYR A 110 2.54 -7.13 2.94
N ARG A 111 2.61 -7.91 4.01
CA ARG A 111 3.85 -8.09 4.77
C ARG A 111 4.82 -8.95 3.98
N PRO A 112 6.13 -8.85 4.26
CA PRO A 112 7.11 -9.74 3.60
C PRO A 112 6.86 -11.23 3.87
N ASP A 113 6.18 -11.55 4.96
CA ASP A 113 5.92 -12.94 5.37
C ASP A 113 4.47 -13.37 5.21
N GLY A 114 3.61 -12.54 4.61
CA GLY A 114 2.22 -12.91 4.41
C GLY A 114 1.28 -11.72 4.39
N GLU A 115 0.04 -11.94 4.83
CA GLU A 115 -0.98 -10.90 4.81
C GLU A 115 -0.79 -9.88 5.93
N PHE A 116 -1.25 -8.65 5.68
CA PHE A 116 -1.33 -7.62 6.69
C PHE A 116 -2.38 -8.01 7.72
N LEU A 117 -2.02 -8.00 8.98
CA LEU A 117 -2.87 -8.51 10.04
C LEU A 117 -3.70 -7.38 10.67
N LYS A 118 -4.83 -7.74 11.26
CA LYS A 118 -5.67 -6.78 11.98
C LYS A 118 -4.87 -6.06 13.08
N GLU A 119 -4.01 -6.78 13.76
CA GLU A 119 -3.17 -6.24 14.83
C GLU A 119 -2.07 -5.29 14.31
N ASP A 120 -1.81 -5.28 13.01
CA ASP A 120 -0.85 -4.37 12.40
C ASP A 120 -1.44 -2.96 12.18
N GLU A 121 -2.77 -2.84 12.19
CA GLU A 121 -3.44 -1.58 11.83
C GLU A 121 -3.13 -0.45 12.79
N ALA A 122 -3.24 -0.71 14.09
CA ALA A 122 -3.03 0.34 15.08
C ALA A 122 -1.59 0.88 15.10
N PRO A 123 -0.55 0.04 15.07
CA PRO A 123 0.82 0.55 15.00
C PRO A 123 1.07 1.41 13.75
N VAL A 124 0.55 1.00 12.60
CA VAL A 124 0.70 1.77 11.36
C VAL A 124 -0.06 3.09 11.46
N ARG A 125 -1.33 3.05 11.90
CA ARG A 125 -2.15 4.24 12.04
C ARG A 125 -1.51 5.25 12.99
N ASN A 126 -0.96 4.77 14.11
CA ASN A 126 -0.38 5.65 15.12
C ASN A 126 0.92 6.29 14.65
N ARG A 127 1.65 5.62 13.77
CA ARG A 127 2.89 6.13 13.20
C ARG A 127 2.64 7.09 12.04
N ALA A 128 1.53 6.91 11.34
CA ALA A 128 1.22 7.70 10.14
C ALA A 128 0.96 9.18 10.43
#